data_4011d8c3834b2a427b965b3a5abed7bb
#
_entry.id   4011d8c3834b2a427b965b3a5abed7bb
#
_cell.length_a   1.000
_cell.length_b   1.000
_cell.length_c   1.000
_cell.angle_alpha   90.00
_cell.angle_beta   90.00
_cell.angle_gamma   90.00
#
_symmetry.space_group_name_H-M   'P 1'
#
loop_
_entity.id
_entity.type
_entity.pdbx_description
1 polymer ?
#
loop_
_entity_poly.entity_id
_entity_poly.type
_entity_poly.pdbx_seq_one_letter_code
_entity_poly.pdbx_strand_id
1 'polypeptide(L)'
;LQTDRKEDAMNILITNIGRRGYLVDFIKENADFKGKVFVSDCDNTASGLYGTNDGFFILPKPVENEILYVKSLINVCKQNNIDAVLPVIDPEIYILSNYRSNFSEEGIKVIVSDRRVLDICFNKIKMNEFLEHIGVLYPKTYDTIQNFKSALEQGVIEFPVILKPIYGSGSIETCIVKDIRQLELLFHDGMIIQQRISGIEYGCDIFNTFEGKTIRCVIKKKIAMRSGETDKSITVKNENVKKVALYLGKKLGHIANLDCDMIEEGENVYVIDLNPRFGGGYPATHLSGVNLLSILIKLLEGKDVEPEYDDYKENLLVMKDISLKSVVLD
;
A
#
# COMPACT_ATOMS: atom_id res chain seq x y z
N LEU A 1 0.76 24.96 31.86
CA LEU A 1 0.23 23.81 32.61
C LEU A 1 0.31 22.60 31.64
N GLN A 2 1.46 21.91 31.67
CA GLN A 2 1.57 20.55 31.14
C GLN A 2 0.70 19.66 32.02
N THR A 3 -0.47 19.30 31.53
CA THR A 3 -1.23 18.23 32.14
C THR A 3 -0.47 16.94 31.90
N ASP A 4 -0.02 16.29 32.99
CA ASP A 4 0.41 14.89 33.02
C ASP A 4 -0.67 14.05 32.30
N ARG A 5 -0.52 13.81 31.00
CA ARG A 5 -1.19 12.68 30.38
C ARG A 5 -0.55 11.44 31.01
N LYS A 6 -1.28 10.75 31.89
CA LYS A 6 -1.02 9.35 32.17
C LYS A 6 -0.68 8.67 30.87
N GLU A 7 0.13 7.61 30.90
CA GLU A 7 0.35 6.67 29.78
C GLU A 7 -1.00 6.09 29.32
N ASP A 8 -1.81 6.95 28.69
CA ASP A 8 -3.11 6.53 28.16
C ASP A 8 -2.84 5.68 26.93
N ALA A 9 -3.38 4.48 26.95
CA ALA A 9 -3.25 3.51 25.89
C ALA A 9 -3.74 4.10 24.56
N MET A 10 -2.90 4.05 23.52
CA MET A 10 -3.12 4.64 22.20
C MET A 10 -4.28 3.96 21.46
N ASN A 11 -5.29 4.72 21.04
CA ASN A 11 -6.42 4.23 20.24
C ASN A 11 -6.15 4.47 18.74
N ILE A 12 -6.41 3.47 17.93
CA ILE A 12 -6.17 3.48 16.47
C ILE A 12 -7.48 3.26 15.73
N LEU A 13 -7.70 4.04 14.66
CA LEU A 13 -8.79 3.83 13.71
C LEU A 13 -8.21 3.40 12.36
N ILE A 14 -8.61 2.21 11.89
CA ILE A 14 -8.33 1.76 10.52
C ILE A 14 -9.53 2.12 9.66
N THR A 15 -9.31 2.91 8.60
CA THR A 15 -10.38 3.42 7.75
C THR A 15 -10.50 2.66 6.44
N ASN A 16 -11.73 2.62 5.88
CA ASN A 16 -12.07 1.87 4.66
C ASN A 16 -11.56 0.42 4.71
N ILE A 17 -11.92 -0.25 5.81
CA ILE A 17 -11.38 -1.56 6.18
C ILE A 17 -11.70 -2.66 5.15
N GLY A 18 -12.83 -2.57 4.44
CA GLY A 18 -13.26 -3.53 3.44
C GLY A 18 -13.24 -4.96 3.95
N ARG A 19 -12.37 -5.80 3.35
CA ARG A 19 -12.16 -7.21 3.73
C ARG A 19 -10.92 -7.43 4.61
N ARG A 20 -10.27 -6.34 5.10
CA ARG A 20 -8.98 -6.41 5.78
C ARG A 20 -9.09 -6.47 7.31
N GLY A 21 -10.17 -7.09 7.84
CA GLY A 21 -10.37 -7.26 9.27
C GLY A 21 -9.18 -7.89 10.01
N TYR A 22 -8.37 -8.70 9.31
CA TYR A 22 -7.14 -9.28 9.84
C TYR A 22 -6.13 -8.23 10.35
N LEU A 23 -6.19 -6.99 9.88
CA LEU A 23 -5.31 -5.92 10.39
C LEU A 23 -5.59 -5.61 11.87
N VAL A 24 -6.86 -5.71 12.28
CA VAL A 24 -7.27 -5.57 13.68
C VAL A 24 -6.67 -6.70 14.52
N ASP A 25 -6.81 -7.95 14.03
CA ASP A 25 -6.28 -9.13 14.72
C ASP A 25 -4.77 -9.00 14.90
N PHE A 26 -4.03 -8.61 13.86
CA PHE A 26 -2.58 -8.43 13.88
C PHE A 26 -2.10 -7.32 14.84
N ILE A 27 -2.88 -6.25 15.03
CA ILE A 27 -2.60 -5.25 16.06
C ILE A 27 -2.82 -5.85 17.45
N LYS A 28 -3.93 -6.57 17.65
CA LYS A 28 -4.31 -7.15 18.95
C LYS A 28 -3.45 -8.35 19.36
N GLU A 29 -2.75 -9.01 18.43
CA GLU A 29 -1.74 -10.03 18.73
C GLU A 29 -0.52 -9.45 19.47
N ASN A 30 -0.29 -8.14 19.39
CA ASN A 30 0.76 -7.48 20.15
C ASN A 30 0.37 -7.39 21.65
N ALA A 31 0.96 -8.22 22.48
CA ALA A 31 0.68 -8.27 23.93
C ALA A 31 0.95 -6.93 24.66
N ASP A 32 1.81 -6.08 24.10
CA ASP A 32 2.15 -4.77 24.68
C ASP A 32 1.13 -3.69 24.30
N PHE A 33 0.32 -3.92 23.27
CA PHE A 33 -0.73 -2.99 22.87
C PHE A 33 -1.91 -3.02 23.87
N LYS A 34 -2.17 -1.89 24.51
CA LYS A 34 -3.25 -1.75 25.53
C LYS A 34 -4.39 -0.86 25.06
N GLY A 35 -4.29 -0.30 23.86
CA GLY A 35 -5.30 0.58 23.29
C GLY A 35 -6.50 -0.14 22.68
N LYS A 36 -7.37 0.65 22.08
CA LYS A 36 -8.52 0.17 21.31
C LYS A 36 -8.23 0.28 19.82
N VAL A 37 -8.77 -0.68 19.06
CA VAL A 37 -8.73 -0.66 17.59
C VAL A 37 -10.14 -0.50 17.07
N PHE A 38 -10.42 0.66 16.51
CA PHE A 38 -11.67 0.96 15.82
C PHE A 38 -11.49 0.76 14.31
N VAL A 39 -12.60 0.55 13.62
CA VAL A 39 -12.61 0.45 12.15
C VAL A 39 -13.71 1.33 11.57
N SER A 40 -13.55 1.74 10.30
CA SER A 40 -14.63 2.40 9.57
C SER A 40 -14.70 1.95 8.12
N ASP A 41 -15.85 2.11 7.52
CA ASP A 41 -16.06 1.93 6.08
C ASP A 41 -17.22 2.82 5.63
N CYS A 42 -17.37 3.04 4.32
CA CYS A 42 -18.54 3.68 3.73
C CYS A 42 -19.66 2.66 3.41
N ASP A 43 -19.32 1.38 3.33
CA ASP A 43 -20.23 0.27 3.08
C ASP A 43 -20.49 -0.48 4.40
N ASN A 44 -21.73 -0.41 4.90
CA ASN A 44 -22.13 -1.12 6.10
C ASN A 44 -22.10 -2.65 5.97
N THR A 45 -21.91 -3.19 4.78
CA THR A 45 -21.75 -4.63 4.51
C THR A 45 -20.28 -5.06 4.41
N ALA A 46 -19.32 -4.15 4.60
CA ALA A 46 -17.91 -4.46 4.62
C ALA A 46 -17.58 -5.45 5.74
N SER A 47 -17.10 -6.64 5.39
CA SER A 47 -16.88 -7.73 6.37
C SER A 47 -15.87 -7.40 7.48
N GLY A 48 -14.95 -6.47 7.22
CA GLY A 48 -13.96 -6.00 8.20
C GLY A 48 -14.57 -5.21 9.36
N LEU A 49 -15.80 -4.69 9.22
CA LEU A 49 -16.52 -4.03 10.32
C LEU A 49 -16.94 -5.00 11.42
N TYR A 50 -17.14 -6.28 11.07
CA TYR A 50 -17.73 -7.31 11.94
C TYR A 50 -16.66 -8.29 12.43
N GLY A 51 -15.63 -7.77 13.09
CA GLY A 51 -14.46 -8.53 13.57
C GLY A 51 -14.22 -8.37 15.06
N THR A 52 -12.96 -8.42 15.42
CA THR A 52 -12.46 -8.29 16.80
C THR A 52 -12.22 -6.83 17.23
N ASN A 53 -12.64 -5.86 16.40
CA ASN A 53 -12.50 -4.43 16.70
C ASN A 53 -13.31 -4.01 17.95
N ASP A 54 -12.96 -2.84 18.51
CA ASP A 54 -13.58 -2.29 19.71
C ASP A 54 -14.77 -1.36 19.41
N GLY A 55 -15.12 -1.25 18.13
CA GLY A 55 -16.24 -0.47 17.61
C GLY A 55 -16.00 -0.11 16.14
N PHE A 56 -17.10 0.21 15.44
CA PHE A 56 -17.00 0.62 14.04
C PHE A 56 -17.85 1.84 13.74
N PHE A 57 -17.54 2.52 12.63
CA PHE A 57 -18.23 3.71 12.16
C PHE A 57 -18.51 3.62 10.66
N ILE A 58 -19.71 4.03 10.26
CA ILE A 58 -20.04 4.22 8.86
C ILE A 58 -19.76 5.69 8.52
N LEU A 59 -18.83 5.93 7.61
CA LEU A 59 -18.40 7.26 7.19
C LEU A 59 -18.83 7.54 5.75
N PRO A 60 -18.98 8.82 5.36
CA PRO A 60 -19.21 9.18 3.97
C PRO A 60 -18.10 8.61 3.07
N LYS A 61 -18.42 8.33 1.82
CA LYS A 61 -17.42 7.87 0.86
C LYS A 61 -16.43 9.00 0.53
N PRO A 62 -15.11 8.80 0.71
CA PRO A 62 -14.13 9.87 0.61
C PRO A 62 -14.18 10.64 -0.72
N VAL A 63 -14.29 9.91 -1.84
CA VAL A 63 -14.26 10.47 -3.20
C VAL A 63 -15.55 11.19 -3.63
N GLU A 64 -16.66 10.99 -2.94
CA GLU A 64 -17.94 11.65 -3.26
C GLU A 64 -18.05 13.02 -2.59
N ASN A 65 -17.56 13.16 -1.37
CA ASN A 65 -17.53 14.43 -0.65
C ASN A 65 -16.36 14.47 0.35
N GLU A 66 -15.24 14.93 -0.12
CA GLU A 66 -13.98 15.01 0.63
C GLU A 66 -14.11 15.82 1.94
N ILE A 67 -14.76 17.00 1.87
CA ILE A 67 -14.90 17.88 3.04
C ILE A 67 -15.79 17.23 4.11
N LEU A 68 -16.91 16.64 3.71
CA LEU A 68 -17.82 15.95 4.62
C LEU A 68 -17.14 14.75 5.25
N TYR A 69 -16.40 13.97 4.45
CA TYR A 69 -15.64 12.82 4.94
C TYR A 69 -14.62 13.22 6.01
N VAL A 70 -13.78 14.20 5.73
CA VAL A 70 -12.73 14.67 6.65
C VAL A 70 -13.34 15.21 7.95
N LYS A 71 -14.40 16.03 7.88
CA LYS A 71 -15.09 16.53 9.07
C LYS A 71 -15.69 15.41 9.90
N SER A 72 -16.34 14.43 9.26
CA SER A 72 -16.93 13.28 9.94
C SER A 72 -15.87 12.43 10.63
N LEU A 73 -14.76 12.18 9.94
CA LEU A 73 -13.63 11.41 10.46
C LEU A 73 -12.99 12.10 11.69
N ILE A 74 -12.74 13.42 11.63
CA ILE A 74 -12.22 14.19 12.77
C ILE A 74 -13.19 14.11 13.96
N ASN A 75 -14.50 14.27 13.73
CA ASN A 75 -15.50 14.18 14.80
C ASN A 75 -15.51 12.81 15.47
N VAL A 76 -15.47 11.73 14.68
CA VAL A 76 -15.38 10.36 15.21
C VAL A 76 -14.12 10.18 16.05
N CYS A 77 -12.97 10.67 15.56
CA CYS A 77 -11.72 10.58 16.31
C CYS A 77 -11.80 11.30 17.66
N LYS A 78 -12.34 12.52 17.68
CA LYS A 78 -12.49 13.30 18.93
C LYS A 78 -13.44 12.65 19.94
N GLN A 79 -14.59 12.15 19.48
CA GLN A 79 -15.60 11.53 20.34
C GLN A 79 -15.13 10.22 20.96
N ASN A 80 -14.17 9.53 20.32
CA ASN A 80 -13.70 8.22 20.75
C ASN A 80 -12.23 8.21 21.21
N ASN A 81 -11.62 9.38 21.41
CA ASN A 81 -10.22 9.56 21.82
C ASN A 81 -9.26 8.75 20.92
N ILE A 82 -9.45 8.84 19.60
CA ILE A 82 -8.59 8.18 18.64
C ILE A 82 -7.34 9.03 18.42
N ASP A 83 -6.16 8.44 18.64
CA ASP A 83 -4.86 9.12 18.54
C ASP A 83 -4.25 9.00 17.15
N ALA A 84 -4.55 7.90 16.41
CA ALA A 84 -4.00 7.67 15.10
C ALA A 84 -5.02 7.10 14.11
N VAL A 85 -4.94 7.54 12.86
CA VAL A 85 -5.75 7.06 11.72
C VAL A 85 -4.83 6.35 10.73
N LEU A 86 -5.16 5.09 10.41
CA LEU A 86 -4.47 4.25 9.44
C LEU A 86 -5.36 4.00 8.23
N PRO A 87 -5.23 4.78 7.14
CA PRO A 87 -5.95 4.54 5.91
C PRO A 87 -5.33 3.38 5.12
N VAL A 88 -6.19 2.58 4.45
CA VAL A 88 -5.73 1.38 3.73
C VAL A 88 -6.15 1.33 2.26
N ILE A 89 -6.71 2.40 1.72
CA ILE A 89 -7.06 2.52 0.29
C ILE A 89 -6.47 3.79 -0.33
N ASP A 90 -6.02 3.68 -1.57
CA ASP A 90 -5.26 4.72 -2.27
C ASP A 90 -6.00 6.06 -2.44
N PRO A 91 -7.29 6.10 -2.86
CA PRO A 91 -8.01 7.38 -3.00
C PRO A 91 -8.13 8.16 -1.69
N GLU A 92 -8.35 7.46 -0.58
CA GLU A 92 -8.43 8.07 0.75
C GLU A 92 -7.10 8.65 1.21
N ILE A 93 -6.02 7.89 1.02
CA ILE A 93 -4.65 8.30 1.39
C ILE A 93 -4.31 9.64 0.72
N TYR A 94 -4.65 9.77 -0.55
CA TYR A 94 -4.43 10.99 -1.31
C TYR A 94 -5.23 12.18 -0.77
N ILE A 95 -6.50 11.97 -0.42
CA ILE A 95 -7.35 12.97 0.21
C ILE A 95 -6.77 13.38 1.57
N LEU A 96 -6.53 12.41 2.46
CA LEU A 96 -6.06 12.69 3.82
C LEU A 96 -4.69 13.39 3.86
N SER A 97 -3.85 13.20 2.85
CA SER A 97 -2.58 13.91 2.75
C SER A 97 -2.74 15.43 2.66
N ASN A 98 -3.84 15.92 2.08
CA ASN A 98 -4.15 17.34 1.97
C ASN A 98 -4.64 17.95 3.29
N TYR A 99 -5.12 17.12 4.22
CA TYR A 99 -5.74 17.55 5.49
C TYR A 99 -4.93 17.17 6.73
N ARG A 100 -3.66 16.74 6.57
CA ARG A 100 -2.81 16.33 7.72
C ARG A 100 -2.74 17.38 8.82
N SER A 101 -2.67 18.67 8.46
CA SER A 101 -2.66 19.78 9.43
C SER A 101 -3.94 19.84 10.26
N ASN A 102 -5.11 19.64 9.62
CA ASN A 102 -6.40 19.66 10.32
C ASN A 102 -6.50 18.56 11.39
N PHE A 103 -5.95 17.39 11.11
CA PHE A 103 -5.89 16.31 12.10
C PHE A 103 -4.86 16.60 13.20
N SER A 104 -3.67 17.11 12.84
CA SER A 104 -2.62 17.40 13.81
C SER A 104 -2.98 18.52 14.78
N GLU A 105 -3.76 19.53 14.35
CA GLU A 105 -4.33 20.56 15.20
C GLU A 105 -5.25 20.00 16.30
N GLU A 106 -5.89 18.84 16.03
CA GLU A 106 -6.73 18.11 16.99
C GLU A 106 -5.94 17.01 17.74
N GLY A 107 -4.63 16.94 17.56
CA GLY A 107 -3.77 15.94 18.20
C GLY A 107 -3.86 14.53 17.60
N ILE A 108 -4.45 14.39 16.40
CA ILE A 108 -4.65 13.11 15.72
C ILE A 108 -3.54 12.92 14.67
N LYS A 109 -2.85 11.78 14.68
CA LYS A 109 -1.83 11.44 13.70
C LYS A 109 -2.40 10.62 12.55
N VAL A 110 -2.39 11.15 11.33
CA VAL A 110 -2.77 10.42 10.13
C VAL A 110 -1.54 9.77 9.50
N ILE A 111 -1.59 8.45 9.29
CA ILE A 111 -0.46 7.65 8.79
C ILE A 111 -0.50 7.66 7.25
N VAL A 112 -0.05 8.76 6.68
CA VAL A 112 0.08 8.96 5.23
C VAL A 112 1.40 9.64 4.93
N SER A 113 2.03 9.26 3.83
CA SER A 113 3.22 9.93 3.30
C SER A 113 2.90 11.35 2.84
N ASP A 114 3.92 12.16 2.66
CA ASP A 114 3.72 13.50 2.10
C ASP A 114 3.27 13.47 0.63
N ARG A 115 2.77 14.62 0.15
CA ARG A 115 2.19 14.74 -1.17
C ARG A 115 3.18 14.37 -2.29
N ARG A 116 4.47 14.72 -2.14
CA ARG A 116 5.51 14.37 -3.12
C ARG A 116 5.61 12.86 -3.32
N VAL A 117 5.62 12.10 -2.23
CA VAL A 117 5.66 10.63 -2.29
C VAL A 117 4.41 10.07 -2.96
N LEU A 118 3.23 10.58 -2.58
CA LEU A 118 1.96 10.11 -3.15
C LEU A 118 1.85 10.42 -4.64
N ASP A 119 2.28 11.59 -5.08
CA ASP A 119 2.29 11.98 -6.49
C ASP A 119 3.20 11.06 -7.33
N ILE A 120 4.33 10.62 -6.76
CA ILE A 120 5.21 9.63 -7.39
C ILE A 120 4.52 8.25 -7.45
N CYS A 121 3.96 7.79 -6.34
CA CYS A 121 3.40 6.45 -6.24
C CYS A 121 2.12 6.26 -7.07
N PHE A 122 1.22 7.26 -7.09
CA PHE A 122 -0.09 7.11 -7.73
C PHE A 122 -0.10 7.46 -9.22
N ASN A 123 0.94 8.11 -9.73
CA ASN A 123 1.09 8.43 -11.16
C ASN A 123 2.25 7.64 -11.76
N LYS A 124 1.95 6.66 -12.62
CA LYS A 124 2.95 5.75 -13.20
C LYS A 124 4.00 6.45 -14.07
N ILE A 125 3.66 7.60 -14.65
CA ILE A 125 4.64 8.42 -15.40
C ILE A 125 5.61 9.07 -14.41
N LYS A 126 5.11 9.74 -13.37
CA LYS A 126 5.96 10.34 -12.33
C LYS A 126 6.79 9.29 -11.58
N MET A 127 6.24 8.09 -11.37
CA MET A 127 6.98 6.98 -10.81
C MET A 127 8.18 6.61 -11.68
N ASN A 128 7.98 6.49 -12.99
CA ASN A 128 9.05 6.16 -13.93
C ASN A 128 10.12 7.27 -13.99
N GLU A 129 9.71 8.55 -14.03
CA GLU A 129 10.62 9.70 -13.95
C GLU A 129 11.48 9.68 -12.68
N PHE A 130 10.85 9.36 -11.54
CA PHE A 130 11.56 9.22 -10.27
C PHE A 130 12.53 8.03 -10.30
N LEU A 131 12.10 6.86 -10.79
CA LEU A 131 12.95 5.66 -10.88
C LEU A 131 14.14 5.88 -11.82
N GLU A 132 13.93 6.55 -12.95
CA GLU A 132 15.00 6.95 -13.85
C GLU A 132 16.02 7.87 -13.17
N HIS A 133 15.52 8.91 -12.48
CA HIS A 133 16.36 9.85 -11.74
C HIS A 133 17.27 9.19 -10.70
N ILE A 134 16.77 8.14 -10.03
CA ILE A 134 17.55 7.40 -9.03
C ILE A 134 18.29 6.19 -9.59
N GLY A 135 18.22 5.94 -10.90
CA GLY A 135 18.91 4.83 -11.57
C GLY A 135 18.37 3.44 -11.23
N VAL A 136 17.07 3.32 -10.95
CA VAL A 136 16.37 2.05 -10.73
C VAL A 136 15.60 1.67 -11.98
N LEU A 137 15.69 0.39 -12.36
CA LEU A 137 15.05 -0.10 -13.59
C LEU A 137 13.52 -0.14 -13.43
N TYR A 138 12.86 0.23 -14.53
CA TYR A 138 11.41 0.15 -14.70
C TYR A 138 11.09 -0.28 -16.13
N PRO A 139 9.93 -0.88 -16.42
CA PRO A 139 9.56 -1.26 -17.78
C PRO A 139 9.38 -0.03 -18.67
N LYS A 140 9.90 -0.08 -19.89
CA LYS A 140 9.71 1.00 -20.88
C LYS A 140 8.22 1.33 -21.00
N THR A 141 7.87 2.61 -20.93
CA THR A 141 6.48 3.06 -20.80
C THR A 141 6.24 4.23 -21.75
N TYR A 142 5.10 4.22 -22.41
CA TYR A 142 4.66 5.25 -23.35
C TYR A 142 3.25 5.71 -22.97
N ASP A 143 3.03 6.99 -23.01
CA ASP A 143 1.76 7.66 -22.69
C ASP A 143 0.93 8.00 -23.94
N THR A 144 1.51 7.82 -25.13
CA THR A 144 0.84 8.02 -26.41
C THR A 144 1.10 6.88 -27.38
N ILE A 145 0.14 6.60 -28.26
CA ILE A 145 0.32 5.63 -29.35
C ILE A 145 1.43 6.05 -30.31
N GLN A 146 1.59 7.36 -30.56
CA GLN A 146 2.61 7.90 -31.43
C GLN A 146 4.01 7.52 -30.97
N ASN A 147 4.32 7.82 -29.69
CA ASN A 147 5.63 7.51 -29.11
C ASN A 147 5.90 6.00 -29.09
N PHE A 148 4.84 5.22 -28.78
CA PHE A 148 4.93 3.76 -28.84
C PHE A 148 5.23 3.24 -30.24
N LYS A 149 4.51 3.73 -31.29
CA LYS A 149 4.74 3.32 -32.70
C LYS A 149 6.16 3.64 -33.16
N SER A 150 6.67 4.82 -32.83
CA SER A 150 8.09 5.16 -33.12
C SER A 150 9.06 4.20 -32.46
N ALA A 151 8.83 3.84 -31.23
CA ALA A 151 9.70 2.89 -30.50
C ALA A 151 9.59 1.47 -31.07
N LEU A 152 8.40 1.07 -31.52
CA LEU A 152 8.14 -0.23 -32.16
C LEU A 152 8.89 -0.32 -33.52
N GLU A 153 8.80 0.71 -34.35
CA GLU A 153 9.50 0.80 -35.64
C GLU A 153 11.02 0.76 -35.47
N GLN A 154 11.54 1.33 -34.38
CA GLN A 154 12.97 1.32 -34.05
C GLN A 154 13.43 0.01 -33.40
N GLY A 155 12.52 -0.95 -33.16
CA GLY A 155 12.84 -2.20 -32.45
C GLY A 155 13.19 -2.03 -30.97
N VAL A 156 12.81 -0.90 -30.37
CA VAL A 156 13.07 -0.60 -28.94
C VAL A 156 12.10 -1.34 -28.03
N ILE A 157 10.91 -1.62 -28.52
CA ILE A 157 9.86 -2.39 -27.83
C ILE A 157 9.18 -3.34 -28.82
N GLU A 158 8.60 -4.41 -28.32
CA GLU A 158 7.87 -5.41 -29.11
C GLU A 158 6.59 -5.84 -28.40
N PHE A 159 5.65 -6.42 -29.13
CA PHE A 159 4.48 -7.07 -28.56
C PHE A 159 4.85 -8.46 -27.97
N PRO A 160 4.11 -8.95 -26.93
CA PRO A 160 2.97 -8.30 -26.30
C PRO A 160 3.37 -7.23 -25.29
N VAL A 161 2.51 -6.22 -25.12
CA VAL A 161 2.67 -5.13 -24.15
C VAL A 161 1.55 -5.15 -23.12
N ILE A 162 1.73 -4.40 -22.03
CA ILE A 162 0.71 -4.15 -21.01
C ILE A 162 0.06 -2.80 -21.29
N LEU A 163 -1.26 -2.76 -21.36
CA LEU A 163 -2.05 -1.54 -21.38
C LEU A 163 -2.72 -1.39 -20.02
N LYS A 164 -2.52 -0.24 -19.37
CA LYS A 164 -3.08 0.03 -18.03
C LYS A 164 -3.29 1.52 -17.79
N PRO A 165 -4.17 1.94 -16.84
CA PRO A 165 -4.34 3.35 -16.49
C PRO A 165 -3.05 3.97 -15.91
N ILE A 166 -2.87 5.27 -16.14
CA ILE A 166 -1.80 6.09 -15.50
C ILE A 166 -1.98 6.08 -13.98
N TYR A 167 -3.24 6.22 -13.53
CA TYR A 167 -3.63 6.20 -12.12
C TYR A 167 -4.40 4.92 -11.82
N GLY A 168 -4.19 4.35 -10.63
CA GLY A 168 -4.94 3.19 -10.17
C GLY A 168 -4.05 2.06 -9.68
N SER A 169 -4.66 1.16 -8.93
CA SER A 169 -4.07 -0.03 -8.33
C SER A 169 -4.98 -1.25 -8.54
N GLY A 170 -4.54 -2.44 -8.12
CA GLY A 170 -5.36 -3.65 -8.16
C GLY A 170 -5.64 -4.20 -9.55
N SER A 171 -4.82 -3.88 -10.56
CA SER A 171 -4.94 -4.37 -11.95
C SER A 171 -6.27 -4.02 -12.64
N ILE A 172 -6.99 -3.01 -12.17
CA ILE A 172 -8.23 -2.54 -12.81
C ILE A 172 -7.88 -1.99 -14.19
N GLU A 173 -8.68 -2.37 -15.22
CA GLU A 173 -8.48 -1.98 -16.63
C GLU A 173 -7.08 -2.31 -17.18
N THR A 174 -6.39 -3.29 -16.58
CA THR A 174 -5.08 -3.76 -17.07
C THR A 174 -5.28 -4.95 -18.00
N CYS A 175 -4.70 -4.89 -19.20
CA CYS A 175 -4.76 -6.01 -20.14
C CYS A 175 -3.45 -6.20 -20.92
N ILE A 176 -3.26 -7.42 -21.43
CA ILE A 176 -2.16 -7.76 -22.33
C ILE A 176 -2.64 -7.52 -23.76
N VAL A 177 -1.92 -6.69 -24.49
CA VAL A 177 -2.17 -6.34 -25.88
C VAL A 177 -1.14 -7.04 -26.76
N LYS A 178 -1.60 -7.75 -27.81
CA LYS A 178 -0.77 -8.64 -28.62
C LYS A 178 -0.33 -8.05 -29.95
N ASP A 179 -1.03 -7.02 -30.42
CA ASP A 179 -0.74 -6.38 -31.70
C ASP A 179 -1.24 -4.94 -31.74
N ILE A 180 -0.85 -4.23 -32.80
CA ILE A 180 -1.18 -2.81 -32.98
C ILE A 180 -2.69 -2.54 -33.16
N ARG A 181 -3.43 -3.47 -33.78
CA ARG A 181 -4.87 -3.31 -34.02
C ARG A 181 -5.63 -3.38 -32.70
N GLN A 182 -5.26 -4.35 -31.85
CA GLN A 182 -5.82 -4.45 -30.51
C GLN A 182 -5.47 -3.23 -29.67
N LEU A 183 -4.24 -2.70 -29.78
CA LEU A 183 -3.84 -1.49 -29.07
C LEU A 183 -4.68 -0.28 -29.49
N GLU A 184 -4.84 -0.04 -30.79
CA GLU A 184 -5.61 1.09 -31.32
C GLU A 184 -7.10 1.04 -30.93
N LEU A 185 -7.64 -0.17 -30.71
CA LEU A 185 -9.02 -0.36 -30.27
C LEU A 185 -9.20 -0.06 -28.77
N LEU A 186 -8.22 -0.40 -27.94
CA LEU A 186 -8.33 -0.36 -26.48
C LEU A 186 -7.73 0.89 -25.84
N PHE A 187 -6.77 1.53 -26.52
CA PHE A 187 -6.09 2.69 -25.97
C PHE A 187 -7.00 3.92 -25.98
N HIS A 188 -7.03 4.62 -24.86
CA HIS A 188 -7.67 5.92 -24.70
C HIS A 188 -6.84 6.84 -23.80
N ASP A 189 -7.17 8.12 -23.75
CA ASP A 189 -6.51 9.08 -22.89
C ASP A 189 -6.56 8.63 -21.43
N GLY A 190 -5.43 8.80 -20.72
CA GLY A 190 -5.29 8.35 -19.34
C GLY A 190 -4.71 6.93 -19.18
N MET A 191 -4.39 6.25 -20.30
CA MET A 191 -3.70 4.96 -20.31
C MET A 191 -2.20 5.12 -20.57
N ILE A 192 -1.43 4.10 -20.19
CA ILE A 192 -0.03 3.89 -20.60
C ILE A 192 0.12 2.54 -21.29
N ILE A 193 1.06 2.51 -22.24
CA ILE A 193 1.52 1.31 -22.92
C ILE A 193 2.88 0.96 -22.32
N GLN A 194 2.98 -0.20 -21.67
CA GLN A 194 4.17 -0.59 -20.93
C GLN A 194 4.77 -1.90 -21.45
N GLN A 195 6.08 -1.95 -21.51
CA GLN A 195 6.83 -3.18 -21.81
C GLN A 195 6.38 -4.30 -20.86
N ARG A 196 6.13 -5.47 -21.42
CA ARG A 196 5.90 -6.68 -20.65
C ARG A 196 7.23 -7.31 -20.28
N ILE A 197 7.58 -7.30 -19.01
CA ILE A 197 8.77 -7.99 -18.49
C ILE A 197 8.39 -9.45 -18.22
N SER A 198 9.25 -10.38 -18.65
CA SER A 198 9.08 -11.82 -18.46
C SER A 198 10.02 -12.31 -17.36
N GLY A 199 9.50 -12.48 -16.14
CA GLY A 199 10.31 -12.84 -15.00
C GLY A 199 9.51 -13.32 -13.81
N ILE A 200 10.16 -13.36 -12.67
CA ILE A 200 9.52 -13.72 -11.39
C ILE A 200 9.00 -12.45 -10.74
N GLU A 201 7.72 -12.43 -10.40
CA GLU A 201 7.09 -11.30 -9.72
C GLU A 201 7.22 -11.43 -8.20
N TYR A 202 7.65 -10.34 -7.57
CA TYR A 202 7.78 -10.20 -6.13
C TYR A 202 6.93 -9.04 -5.63
N GLY A 203 6.31 -9.24 -4.46
CA GLY A 203 5.77 -8.17 -3.64
C GLY A 203 6.72 -7.92 -2.46
N CYS A 204 7.05 -6.67 -2.22
CA CYS A 204 7.93 -6.28 -1.12
C CYS A 204 7.19 -5.34 -0.17
N ASP A 205 7.14 -5.68 1.12
CA ASP A 205 6.80 -4.71 2.14
C ASP A 205 8.08 -4.01 2.59
N ILE A 206 8.19 -2.72 2.30
CA ILE A 206 9.31 -1.86 2.69
C ILE A 206 8.78 -0.89 3.74
N PHE A 207 9.34 -0.94 4.95
CA PHE A 207 8.80 -0.15 6.04
C PHE A 207 9.81 0.91 6.51
N ASN A 208 9.36 2.16 6.53
CA ASN A 208 10.13 3.31 6.97
C ASN A 208 9.60 3.88 8.30
N THR A 209 10.47 4.53 9.06
CA THR A 209 10.10 5.40 10.18
C THR A 209 9.38 6.66 9.66
N PHE A 210 8.90 7.50 10.58
CA PHE A 210 8.29 8.78 10.22
C PHE A 210 9.28 9.81 9.65
N GLU A 211 10.58 9.59 9.87
CA GLU A 211 11.69 10.37 9.31
C GLU A 211 12.17 9.81 7.96
N GLY A 212 11.51 8.77 7.44
CA GLY A 212 11.85 8.15 6.15
C GLY A 212 13.04 7.20 6.18
N LYS A 213 13.48 6.73 7.36
CA LYS A 213 14.54 5.72 7.49
C LYS A 213 13.95 4.33 7.28
N THR A 214 14.46 3.57 6.30
CA THR A 214 14.05 2.18 6.07
C THR A 214 14.51 1.28 7.22
N ILE A 215 13.60 0.53 7.82
CA ILE A 215 13.89 -0.33 8.98
C ILE A 215 13.44 -1.79 8.80
N ARG A 216 12.56 -2.10 7.84
CA ARG A 216 12.17 -3.48 7.50
C ARG A 216 12.03 -3.63 5.98
N CYS A 217 12.30 -4.85 5.52
CA CYS A 217 12.06 -5.24 4.13
C CYS A 217 11.74 -6.75 4.11
N VAL A 218 10.53 -7.10 3.68
CA VAL A 218 10.12 -8.51 3.54
C VAL A 218 9.72 -8.79 2.09
N ILE A 219 10.34 -9.80 1.50
CA ILE A 219 10.18 -10.15 0.09
C ILE A 219 9.33 -11.40 -0.03
N LYS A 220 8.37 -11.35 -0.94
CA LYS A 220 7.43 -12.44 -1.22
C LYS A 220 7.37 -12.69 -2.72
N LYS A 221 7.70 -13.90 -3.15
CA LYS A 221 7.43 -14.33 -4.53
C LYS A 221 5.92 -14.52 -4.67
N LYS A 222 5.31 -13.83 -5.63
CA LYS A 222 3.89 -13.99 -5.94
C LYS A 222 3.65 -15.30 -6.70
N ILE A 223 2.65 -16.07 -6.28
CA ILE A 223 2.27 -17.33 -6.91
C ILE A 223 0.94 -17.17 -7.65
N ALA A 224 -0.02 -16.50 -7.01
CA ALA A 224 -1.34 -16.26 -7.60
C ALA A 224 -1.92 -14.94 -7.10
N MET A 225 -2.66 -14.29 -8.01
CA MET A 225 -3.45 -13.09 -7.73
C MET A 225 -4.93 -13.42 -7.79
N ARG A 226 -5.75 -12.74 -6.97
CA ARG A 226 -7.21 -12.82 -7.01
C ARG A 226 -7.79 -11.42 -6.79
N SER A 227 -8.63 -10.98 -7.70
CA SER A 227 -9.29 -9.64 -7.62
C SER A 227 -8.29 -8.50 -7.35
N GLY A 228 -7.15 -8.51 -8.05
CA GLY A 228 -6.13 -7.47 -7.94
C GLY A 228 -5.26 -7.51 -6.67
N GLU A 229 -5.44 -8.51 -5.81
CA GLU A 229 -4.61 -8.70 -4.60
C GLU A 229 -3.84 -10.02 -4.64
N THR A 230 -2.71 -10.07 -3.95
CA THR A 230 -1.94 -11.31 -3.76
C THR A 230 -2.80 -12.34 -2.99
N ASP A 231 -3.08 -13.47 -3.62
CA ASP A 231 -3.85 -14.59 -3.07
C ASP A 231 -2.94 -15.65 -2.46
N LYS A 232 -1.83 -15.95 -3.17
CA LYS A 232 -0.83 -16.92 -2.73
C LYS A 232 0.57 -16.35 -2.94
N SER A 233 1.41 -16.49 -1.95
CA SER A 233 2.81 -16.07 -2.01
C SER A 233 3.70 -16.94 -1.14
N ILE A 234 4.99 -16.92 -1.44
CA ILE A 234 6.03 -17.57 -0.63
C ILE A 234 7.05 -16.51 -0.21
N THR A 235 7.40 -16.47 1.07
CA THR A 235 8.47 -15.60 1.56
C THR A 235 9.81 -16.12 1.07
N VAL A 236 10.67 -15.22 0.57
CA VAL A 236 11.98 -15.58 0.02
C VAL A 236 13.03 -14.55 0.44
N LYS A 237 14.29 -14.98 0.52
CA LYS A 237 15.44 -14.09 0.64
C LYS A 237 16.08 -13.97 -0.74
N ASN A 238 15.95 -12.81 -1.36
CA ASN A 238 16.52 -12.50 -2.67
C ASN A 238 17.35 -11.21 -2.56
N GLU A 239 18.66 -11.33 -2.67
CA GLU A 239 19.59 -10.23 -2.45
C GLU A 239 19.48 -9.13 -3.53
N ASN A 240 19.17 -9.49 -4.79
CA ASN A 240 19.00 -8.51 -5.86
C ASN A 240 17.76 -7.64 -5.58
N VAL A 241 16.64 -8.28 -5.29
CA VAL A 241 15.37 -7.59 -4.96
C VAL A 241 15.53 -6.79 -3.67
N LYS A 242 16.16 -7.35 -2.63
CA LYS A 242 16.43 -6.65 -1.36
C LYS A 242 17.23 -5.38 -1.56
N LYS A 243 18.30 -5.45 -2.34
CA LYS A 243 19.16 -4.28 -2.64
C LYS A 243 18.35 -3.14 -3.28
N VAL A 244 17.52 -3.47 -4.27
CA VAL A 244 16.67 -2.48 -4.94
C VAL A 244 15.62 -1.93 -3.98
N ALA A 245 14.95 -2.79 -3.20
CA ALA A 245 13.92 -2.41 -2.24
C ALA A 245 14.45 -1.45 -1.16
N LEU A 246 15.59 -1.76 -0.54
CA LEU A 246 16.20 -0.91 0.48
C LEU A 246 16.66 0.44 -0.10
N TYR A 247 17.25 0.43 -1.30
CA TYR A 247 17.66 1.65 -1.98
C TYR A 247 16.46 2.54 -2.32
N LEU A 248 15.39 1.93 -2.86
CA LEU A 248 14.13 2.60 -3.17
C LEU A 248 13.48 3.21 -1.92
N GLY A 249 13.36 2.45 -0.83
CA GLY A 249 12.79 2.93 0.43
C GLY A 249 13.51 4.17 0.96
N LYS A 250 14.85 4.14 0.93
CA LYS A 250 15.69 5.29 1.33
C LYS A 250 15.51 6.50 0.41
N LYS A 251 15.39 6.30 -0.91
CA LYS A 251 15.32 7.41 -1.89
C LYS A 251 13.93 8.02 -1.96
N LEU A 252 12.88 7.21 -1.86
CA LEU A 252 11.50 7.65 -1.87
C LEU A 252 11.16 8.42 -0.58
N GLY A 253 11.62 7.94 0.57
CA GLY A 253 11.39 8.57 1.86
C GLY A 253 9.91 8.53 2.29
N HIS A 254 9.17 7.48 1.89
CA HIS A 254 7.82 7.24 2.37
C HIS A 254 7.81 6.97 3.88
N ILE A 255 6.65 7.04 4.51
CA ILE A 255 6.47 6.65 5.92
C ILE A 255 5.64 5.37 6.02
N ALA A 256 5.85 4.61 7.10
CA ALA A 256 5.20 3.32 7.35
C ALA A 256 5.40 2.34 6.18
N ASN A 257 4.38 1.56 5.81
CA ASN A 257 4.51 0.52 4.81
C ASN A 257 4.39 1.04 3.37
N LEU A 258 5.29 0.56 2.51
CA LEU A 258 5.21 0.64 1.06
C LEU A 258 5.06 -0.79 0.52
N ASP A 259 3.92 -1.10 -0.07
CA ASP A 259 3.68 -2.32 -0.83
C ASP A 259 4.20 -2.11 -2.26
N CYS A 260 5.36 -2.66 -2.55
CA CYS A 260 6.10 -2.46 -3.80
C CYS A 260 6.11 -3.74 -4.63
N ASP A 261 5.72 -3.64 -5.90
CA ASP A 261 5.77 -4.74 -6.84
C ASP A 261 6.98 -4.64 -7.75
N MET A 262 7.72 -5.76 -7.88
CA MET A 262 8.93 -5.86 -8.70
C MET A 262 8.91 -7.14 -9.55
N ILE A 263 9.57 -7.09 -10.70
CA ILE A 263 9.82 -8.29 -11.53
C ILE A 263 11.34 -8.44 -11.71
N GLU A 264 11.84 -9.64 -11.41
CA GLU A 264 13.23 -10.02 -11.68
C GLU A 264 13.31 -10.84 -12.97
N GLU A 265 14.07 -10.35 -13.95
CA GLU A 265 14.37 -10.99 -15.22
C GLU A 265 15.88 -11.11 -15.36
N GLY A 266 16.42 -12.31 -15.19
CA GLY A 266 17.86 -12.53 -15.11
C GLY A 266 18.47 -11.81 -13.89
N GLU A 267 19.41 -10.90 -14.12
CA GLU A 267 20.03 -10.10 -13.07
C GLU A 267 19.32 -8.74 -12.84
N ASN A 268 18.35 -8.41 -13.68
CA ASN A 268 17.67 -7.13 -13.65
C ASN A 268 16.41 -7.20 -12.78
N VAL A 269 16.22 -6.21 -11.91
CA VAL A 269 15.04 -6.04 -11.08
C VAL A 269 14.32 -4.76 -11.50
N TYR A 270 13.09 -4.91 -11.99
CA TYR A 270 12.24 -3.81 -12.46
C TYR A 270 11.18 -3.50 -11.42
N VAL A 271 11.04 -2.24 -11.04
CA VAL A 271 9.92 -1.77 -10.22
C VAL A 271 8.72 -1.51 -11.12
N ILE A 272 7.56 -2.09 -10.79
CA ILE A 272 6.36 -2.01 -11.63
C ILE A 272 5.18 -1.29 -10.98
N ASP A 273 5.13 -1.22 -9.63
CA ASP A 273 4.10 -0.50 -8.90
C ASP A 273 4.57 -0.13 -7.48
N LEU A 274 4.08 1.01 -6.96
CA LEU A 274 4.38 1.53 -5.64
C LEU A 274 3.09 1.94 -4.93
N ASN A 275 2.78 1.32 -3.79
CA ASN A 275 1.56 1.58 -3.02
C ASN A 275 1.93 1.93 -1.58
N PRO A 276 1.93 3.22 -1.16
CA PRO A 276 2.40 3.66 0.15
C PRO A 276 1.35 3.39 1.26
N ARG A 277 1.01 2.13 1.44
CA ARG A 277 0.05 1.60 2.42
C ARG A 277 0.28 0.11 2.65
N PHE A 278 -0.44 -0.48 3.63
CA PHE A 278 -0.49 -1.93 3.79
C PHE A 278 -1.24 -2.57 2.61
N GLY A 279 -0.56 -3.46 1.89
CA GLY A 279 -1.08 -4.13 0.71
C GLY A 279 -1.81 -5.44 1.01
N GLY A 280 -2.45 -6.01 -0.02
CA GLY A 280 -3.07 -7.33 0.07
C GLY A 280 -2.09 -8.47 0.35
N GLY A 281 -0.79 -8.27 0.10
CA GLY A 281 0.28 -9.23 0.40
C GLY A 281 0.81 -9.17 1.85
N TYR A 282 0.43 -8.17 2.65
CA TYR A 282 0.93 -7.97 4.00
C TYR A 282 0.70 -9.18 4.96
N PRO A 283 -0.39 -9.94 4.88
CA PRO A 283 -0.54 -11.13 5.73
C PRO A 283 0.65 -12.10 5.68
N ALA A 284 1.29 -12.25 4.53
CA ALA A 284 2.47 -13.10 4.42
C ALA A 284 3.67 -12.53 5.18
N THR A 285 3.84 -11.23 5.18
CA THR A 285 4.85 -10.52 5.99
C THR A 285 4.61 -10.75 7.47
N HIS A 286 3.37 -10.54 7.94
CA HIS A 286 3.03 -10.74 9.34
C HIS A 286 3.27 -12.20 9.80
N LEU A 287 2.75 -13.17 9.04
CA LEU A 287 2.88 -14.59 9.36
C LEU A 287 4.33 -15.10 9.28
N SER A 288 5.20 -14.40 8.55
CA SER A 288 6.63 -14.73 8.52
C SER A 288 7.38 -14.31 9.79
N GLY A 289 6.72 -13.61 10.71
CA GLY A 289 7.27 -13.17 12.00
C GLY A 289 7.50 -11.66 12.10
N VAL A 290 7.28 -10.89 11.02
CA VAL A 290 7.48 -9.44 11.01
C VAL A 290 6.15 -8.71 11.18
N ASN A 291 5.81 -8.34 12.40
CA ASN A 291 4.61 -7.55 12.70
C ASN A 291 4.89 -6.04 12.50
N LEU A 292 4.69 -5.53 11.28
CA LEU A 292 4.89 -4.11 10.96
C LEU A 292 3.89 -3.20 11.67
N LEU A 293 2.71 -3.70 12.04
CA LEU A 293 1.74 -2.92 12.81
C LEU A 293 2.20 -2.70 14.25
N SER A 294 2.83 -3.72 14.89
CA SER A 294 3.48 -3.53 16.19
C SER A 294 4.63 -2.52 16.11
N ILE A 295 5.40 -2.54 15.01
CA ILE A 295 6.47 -1.56 14.78
C ILE A 295 5.87 -0.16 14.61
N LEU A 296 4.79 -0.02 13.85
CA LEU A 296 4.08 1.26 13.69
C LEU A 296 3.63 1.83 15.04
N ILE A 297 3.06 0.98 15.91
CA ILE A 297 2.63 1.37 17.26
C ILE A 297 3.83 1.88 18.09
N LYS A 298 4.95 1.16 18.09
CA LYS A 298 6.18 1.60 18.76
C LYS A 298 6.64 2.99 18.29
N LEU A 299 6.62 3.22 16.98
CA LEU A 299 6.97 4.53 16.42
C LEU A 299 5.96 5.62 16.79
N LEU A 300 4.67 5.29 16.88
CA LEU A 300 3.63 6.21 17.33
C LEU A 300 3.82 6.60 18.81
N GLU A 301 4.29 5.67 19.63
CA GLU A 301 4.66 5.87 21.03
C GLU A 301 6.02 6.61 21.22
N GLY A 302 6.67 6.99 20.11
CA GLY A 302 7.97 7.66 20.15
C GLY A 302 9.14 6.76 20.49
N LYS A 303 8.98 5.43 20.38
CA LYS A 303 10.06 4.46 20.62
C LYS A 303 10.91 4.27 19.37
N ASP A 304 12.21 4.22 19.54
CA ASP A 304 13.15 3.88 18.47
C ASP A 304 13.04 2.40 18.09
N VAL A 305 13.20 2.13 16.80
CA VAL A 305 13.23 0.76 16.26
C VAL A 305 14.45 0.62 15.35
N GLU A 306 15.32 -0.30 15.71
CA GLU A 306 16.53 -0.59 14.93
C GLU A 306 16.19 -1.27 13.59
N PRO A 307 16.97 -1.00 12.53
CA PRO A 307 16.83 -1.68 11.25
C PRO A 307 17.08 -3.18 11.34
N GLU A 308 16.20 -3.98 10.75
CA GLU A 308 16.30 -5.44 10.66
C GLU A 308 15.69 -5.90 9.33
N TYR A 309 16.43 -6.60 8.47
CA TYR A 309 16.02 -6.88 7.10
C TYR A 309 15.89 -8.36 6.78
N ASP A 310 16.39 -9.23 7.64
CA ASP A 310 16.46 -10.67 7.39
C ASP A 310 15.78 -11.51 8.49
N ASP A 311 15.15 -10.87 9.47
CA ASP A 311 14.45 -11.53 10.58
C ASP A 311 13.03 -11.93 10.20
N TYR A 312 12.90 -12.79 9.17
CA TYR A 312 11.62 -13.40 8.80
C TYR A 312 11.82 -14.83 8.29
N LYS A 313 10.80 -15.64 8.46
CA LYS A 313 10.80 -17.02 7.98
C LYS A 313 10.84 -17.04 6.46
N GLU A 314 11.86 -17.67 5.90
CA GLU A 314 11.96 -17.97 4.48
C GLU A 314 11.18 -19.23 4.13
N ASN A 315 10.77 -19.36 2.87
CA ASN A 315 10.01 -20.48 2.32
C ASN A 315 8.66 -20.73 3.01
N LEU A 316 8.09 -19.70 3.63
CA LEU A 316 6.74 -19.77 4.19
C LEU A 316 5.71 -19.55 3.07
N LEU A 317 4.99 -20.60 2.71
CA LEU A 317 3.85 -20.50 1.80
C LEU A 317 2.64 -19.98 2.56
N VAL A 318 2.10 -18.86 2.06
CA VAL A 318 0.87 -18.25 2.59
C VAL A 318 -0.19 -18.23 1.49
N MET A 319 -1.38 -18.69 1.84
CA MET A 319 -2.56 -18.74 0.97
C MET A 319 -3.73 -18.11 1.69
N LYS A 320 -4.46 -17.24 0.99
CA LYS A 320 -5.70 -16.69 1.52
C LYS A 320 -6.82 -17.71 1.39
N ASP A 321 -7.65 -17.80 2.42
CA ASP A 321 -8.87 -18.59 2.42
C ASP A 321 -10.09 -17.69 2.66
N ILE A 322 -11.28 -18.21 2.43
CA ILE A 322 -12.55 -17.50 2.63
C ILE A 322 -12.99 -17.69 4.08
N SER A 323 -13.12 -16.57 4.80
CA SER A 323 -13.77 -16.56 6.11
C SER A 323 -15.15 -15.92 5.97
N LEU A 324 -16.18 -16.60 6.47
CA LEU A 324 -17.56 -16.13 6.43
C LEU A 324 -17.86 -15.30 7.67
N LYS A 325 -18.54 -14.17 7.48
CA LYS A 325 -19.14 -13.36 8.54
C LYS A 325 -20.64 -13.34 8.32
N SER A 326 -21.41 -13.40 9.41
CA SER A 326 -22.85 -13.23 9.38
C SER A 326 -23.28 -12.28 10.50
N VAL A 327 -24.18 -11.39 10.18
CA VAL A 327 -24.79 -10.44 11.15
C VAL A 327 -26.25 -10.24 10.75
N VAL A 328 -27.10 -10.12 11.75
CA VAL A 328 -28.49 -9.69 11.52
C VAL A 328 -28.50 -8.16 11.52
N LEU A 329 -29.00 -7.58 10.46
CA LEU A 329 -29.20 -6.13 10.35
C LEU A 329 -30.59 -5.81 10.90
N ASP A 330 -30.69 -4.90 11.85
CA ASP A 330 -31.96 -4.39 12.42
C ASP A 330 -32.63 -3.40 11.45
#